data_12cc3d95742eef6220c2194ea8b036b8
#
_entry.id   12cc3d95742eef6220c2194ea8b036b8
#
_cell.length_a   1.000
_cell.length_b   1.000
_cell.length_c   1.000
_cell.angle_alpha   90.00
_cell.angle_beta   90.00
_cell.angle_gamma   90.00
#
_symmetry.space_group_name_H-M   'P 1'
#
loop_
_entity.id
_entity.type
_entity.pdbx_description
1 polymer ?
#
loop_
_entity_poly.entity_id
_entity_poly.type
_entity_poly.pdbx_seq_one_letter_code
_entity_poly.pdbx_strand_id
1 'polypeptide(L)'
;MNDVKRSSLFSWLLFDLANTVYAFVIPGLYFSVWLVSEQGWTDQALGFATSGAMVIVALTGPWVGARSDGSQGKKPLLFITTLACIVSTFLLGTFNVSTSVILFIISLVGFNLGSVVYDALLISVSNESNRGKISGMGVAFGYVGSLIGFGVATFLQNVGYSYVEIFRSVAILFMIFSIPAFIFIDEKKVSENKSKIKLSESITIVIKSWKHSRKYDGLTRFLIGRFFYADAINTLIGGLLAVYLVEEAGLTPEDSQGILAIAIVVSIIGGYVFGRAGDKYGPRLCTLASLICWMISLSLAIIATEFNQIWLIYVTGVIGG
;
A
#
# COMPACT_ATOMS: atom_id res chain seq x y z
N MET A 1 29.18 11.30 9.26
CA MET A 1 27.87 11.03 8.66
C MET A 1 28.09 10.04 7.55
N ASN A 2 27.67 8.78 7.67
CA ASN A 2 27.82 7.84 6.58
C ASN A 2 26.83 8.22 5.48
N ASP A 3 27.37 8.51 4.30
CA ASP A 3 26.56 8.74 3.11
C ASP A 3 25.75 7.47 2.81
N VAL A 4 24.45 7.64 2.68
CA VAL A 4 23.56 6.54 2.26
C VAL A 4 23.97 6.13 0.85
N LYS A 5 24.27 4.83 0.66
CA LYS A 5 24.63 4.32 -0.66
C LYS A 5 23.46 4.52 -1.64
N ARG A 6 23.73 5.08 -2.80
CA ARG A 6 22.71 5.28 -3.86
C ARG A 6 22.02 3.97 -4.27
N SER A 7 22.77 2.85 -4.27
CA SER A 7 22.20 1.52 -4.53
C SER A 7 21.17 1.09 -3.50
N SER A 8 21.41 1.34 -2.21
CA SER A 8 20.44 1.03 -1.14
C SER A 8 19.16 1.86 -1.28
N LEU A 9 19.30 3.16 -1.57
CA LEU A 9 18.15 4.03 -1.81
C LEU A 9 17.34 3.57 -3.02
N PHE A 10 17.99 3.34 -4.16
CA PHE A 10 17.30 2.91 -5.38
C PHE A 10 16.60 1.56 -5.21
N SER A 11 17.23 0.62 -4.50
CA SER A 11 16.63 -0.68 -4.20
C SER A 11 15.43 -0.57 -3.28
N TRP A 12 15.44 0.37 -2.34
CA TRP A 12 14.28 0.67 -1.49
C TRP A 12 13.12 1.25 -2.30
N LEU A 13 13.39 2.16 -3.24
CA LEU A 13 12.39 2.71 -4.17
C LEU A 13 11.79 1.63 -5.09
N LEU A 14 12.64 0.72 -5.61
CA LEU A 14 12.16 -0.41 -6.43
C LEU A 14 11.27 -1.38 -5.65
N PHE A 15 11.51 -1.54 -4.36
CA PHE A 15 10.66 -2.38 -3.52
C PHE A 15 9.27 -1.76 -3.35
N ASP A 16 9.18 -0.43 -3.24
CA ASP A 16 7.89 0.26 -3.18
C ASP A 16 7.11 0.13 -4.48
N LEU A 17 7.81 0.26 -5.61
CA LEU A 17 7.24 -0.02 -6.92
C LEU A 17 6.69 -1.46 -6.99
N ALA A 18 7.46 -2.45 -6.52
CA ALA A 18 7.01 -3.85 -6.46
C ALA A 18 5.76 -4.03 -5.61
N ASN A 19 5.74 -3.44 -4.42
CA ASN A 19 4.59 -3.45 -3.51
C ASN A 19 3.33 -2.92 -4.19
N THR A 20 3.46 -1.83 -4.93
CA THR A 20 2.30 -1.15 -5.50
C THR A 20 1.78 -1.84 -6.75
N VAL A 21 2.67 -2.50 -7.55
CA VAL A 21 2.23 -3.43 -8.60
C VAL A 21 1.27 -4.48 -8.04
N TYR A 22 1.64 -5.12 -6.92
CA TYR A 22 0.79 -6.11 -6.27
C TYR A 22 -0.50 -5.50 -5.72
N ALA A 23 -0.37 -4.44 -4.92
CA ALA A 23 -1.49 -3.84 -4.19
C ALA A 23 -2.58 -3.32 -5.12
N PHE A 24 -2.20 -2.73 -6.25
CA PHE A 24 -3.15 -2.20 -7.20
C PHE A 24 -3.80 -3.29 -8.05
N VAL A 25 -3.00 -4.22 -8.58
CA VAL A 25 -3.52 -5.21 -9.54
C VAL A 25 -4.25 -6.34 -8.83
N ILE A 26 -3.72 -6.91 -7.75
CA ILE A 26 -4.32 -8.10 -7.12
C ILE A 26 -5.51 -7.72 -6.25
N PRO A 27 -5.36 -7.14 -5.05
CA PRO A 27 -6.52 -6.83 -4.20
C PRO A 27 -7.36 -5.68 -4.74
N GLY A 28 -6.73 -4.71 -5.41
CA GLY A 28 -7.41 -3.50 -5.86
C GLY A 28 -8.29 -3.71 -7.10
N LEU A 29 -8.00 -4.70 -7.96
CA LEU A 29 -8.71 -4.80 -9.22
C LEU A 29 -8.99 -6.25 -9.67
N TYR A 30 -7.97 -7.00 -10.07
CA TYR A 30 -8.15 -8.22 -10.85
C TYR A 30 -8.62 -9.43 -10.03
N PHE A 31 -8.17 -9.63 -8.80
CA PHE A 31 -8.62 -10.73 -7.98
C PHE A 31 -10.08 -10.56 -7.55
N SER A 32 -10.47 -9.34 -7.22
CA SER A 32 -11.85 -9.02 -6.83
C SER A 32 -12.83 -9.28 -7.98
N VAL A 33 -12.50 -8.81 -9.18
CA VAL A 33 -13.30 -9.05 -10.38
C VAL A 33 -13.34 -10.55 -10.71
N TRP A 34 -12.20 -11.23 -10.68
CA TRP A 34 -12.12 -12.67 -10.93
C TRP A 34 -13.00 -13.47 -9.96
N LEU A 35 -12.91 -13.16 -8.66
CA LEU A 35 -13.65 -13.91 -7.64
C LEU A 35 -15.15 -13.72 -7.76
N VAL A 36 -15.60 -12.49 -7.97
CA VAL A 36 -17.02 -12.14 -7.98
C VAL A 36 -17.64 -12.40 -9.35
N SER A 37 -17.07 -11.85 -10.42
CA SER A 37 -17.68 -11.89 -11.75
C SER A 37 -17.44 -13.21 -12.48
N GLU A 38 -16.24 -13.80 -12.36
CA GLU A 38 -15.91 -15.04 -13.08
C GLU A 38 -16.24 -16.29 -12.28
N GLN A 39 -16.03 -16.27 -10.95
CA GLN A 39 -16.23 -17.44 -10.11
C GLN A 39 -17.60 -17.44 -9.41
N GLY A 40 -18.38 -16.36 -9.52
CA GLY A 40 -19.72 -16.26 -8.98
C GLY A 40 -19.78 -16.21 -7.45
N TRP A 41 -18.69 -15.77 -6.80
CA TRP A 41 -18.68 -15.54 -5.36
C TRP A 41 -19.28 -14.18 -5.03
N THR A 42 -19.74 -14.01 -3.78
CA THR A 42 -20.32 -12.74 -3.33
C THR A 42 -19.26 -11.75 -2.90
N ASP A 43 -19.54 -10.45 -3.03
CA ASP A 43 -18.72 -9.37 -2.48
C ASP A 43 -18.49 -9.53 -0.98
N GLN A 44 -19.49 -10.08 -0.27
CA GLN A 44 -19.39 -10.37 1.17
C GLN A 44 -18.28 -11.39 1.45
N ALA A 45 -18.11 -12.42 0.61
CA ALA A 45 -17.07 -13.43 0.80
C ALA A 45 -15.67 -12.82 0.60
N LEU A 46 -15.52 -11.93 -0.39
CA LEU A 46 -14.29 -11.14 -0.59
C LEU A 46 -14.02 -10.25 0.63
N GLY A 47 -15.05 -9.56 1.13
CA GLY A 47 -14.97 -8.75 2.34
C GLY A 47 -14.54 -9.53 3.58
N PHE A 48 -15.08 -10.73 3.79
CA PHE A 48 -14.67 -11.63 4.88
C PHE A 48 -13.23 -12.12 4.73
N ALA A 49 -12.80 -12.44 3.51
CA ALA A 49 -11.43 -12.86 3.25
C ALA A 49 -10.43 -11.73 3.56
N THR A 50 -10.72 -10.51 3.10
CA THR A 50 -9.90 -9.33 3.35
C THR A 50 -9.89 -8.97 4.83
N SER A 51 -11.05 -8.94 5.49
CA SER A 51 -11.16 -8.66 6.92
C SER A 51 -10.43 -9.70 7.76
N GLY A 52 -10.54 -10.99 7.40
CA GLY A 52 -9.82 -12.07 8.06
C GLY A 52 -8.30 -11.90 7.95
N ALA A 53 -7.80 -11.53 6.76
CA ALA A 53 -6.38 -11.21 6.57
C ALA A 53 -5.94 -10.03 7.47
N MET A 54 -6.74 -8.96 7.54
CA MET A 54 -6.43 -7.79 8.36
C MET A 54 -6.43 -8.12 9.87
N VAL A 55 -7.32 -8.99 10.34
CA VAL A 55 -7.29 -9.49 11.74
C VAL A 55 -5.98 -10.23 12.02
N ILE A 56 -5.52 -11.10 11.12
CA ILE A 56 -4.23 -11.79 11.27
C ILE A 56 -3.09 -10.76 11.32
N VAL A 57 -3.09 -9.77 10.43
CA VAL A 57 -2.09 -8.69 10.40
C VAL A 57 -2.11 -7.88 11.70
N ALA A 58 -3.28 -7.52 12.20
CA ALA A 58 -3.42 -6.76 13.44
C ALA A 58 -2.86 -7.51 14.66
N LEU A 59 -3.05 -8.82 14.71
CA LEU A 59 -2.55 -9.67 15.80
C LEU A 59 -1.03 -9.94 15.69
N THR A 60 -0.51 -10.08 14.48
CA THR A 60 0.89 -10.49 14.25
C THR A 60 1.82 -9.32 13.94
N GLY A 61 1.30 -8.21 13.40
CA GLY A 61 2.07 -7.03 13.00
C GLY A 61 2.94 -6.42 14.12
N PRO A 62 2.43 -6.25 15.34
CA PRO A 62 3.24 -5.75 16.46
C PRO A 62 4.42 -6.67 16.79
N TRP A 63 4.26 -7.99 16.68
CA TRP A 63 5.33 -8.94 16.88
C TRP A 63 6.38 -8.85 15.76
N VAL A 64 5.92 -8.76 14.50
CA VAL A 64 6.80 -8.59 13.32
C VAL A 64 7.59 -7.29 13.46
N GLY A 65 6.93 -6.17 13.80
CA GLY A 65 7.57 -4.87 14.01
C GLY A 65 8.63 -4.94 15.11
N ALA A 66 8.28 -5.47 16.29
CA ALA A 66 9.19 -5.59 17.41
C ALA A 66 10.38 -6.54 17.11
N ARG A 67 10.14 -7.63 16.36
CA ARG A 67 11.18 -8.56 15.92
C ARG A 67 12.10 -7.94 14.86
N SER A 68 11.56 -7.13 13.96
CA SER A 68 12.33 -6.41 12.95
C SER A 68 13.30 -5.40 13.56
N ASP A 69 12.95 -4.83 14.71
CA ASP A 69 13.82 -3.93 15.48
C ASP A 69 14.85 -4.68 16.34
N GLY A 70 14.80 -5.99 16.38
CA GLY A 70 15.69 -6.85 17.16
C GLY A 70 16.99 -7.20 16.44
N SER A 71 17.79 -8.09 17.09
CA SER A 71 19.14 -8.49 16.65
C SER A 71 19.21 -9.26 15.33
N GLN A 72 18.09 -9.82 14.86
CA GLN A 72 18.05 -10.63 13.62
C GLN A 72 17.97 -9.79 12.34
N GLY A 73 17.75 -8.46 12.45
CA GLY A 73 17.61 -7.58 11.30
C GLY A 73 16.24 -7.64 10.64
N LYS A 74 16.01 -6.71 9.72
CA LYS A 74 14.74 -6.53 8.99
C LYS A 74 14.64 -7.41 7.73
N LYS A 75 15.76 -7.57 7.02
CA LYS A 75 15.80 -8.29 5.72
C LYS A 75 15.26 -9.71 5.76
N PRO A 76 15.60 -10.59 6.76
CA PRO A 76 15.07 -11.95 6.78
C PRO A 76 13.54 -11.99 6.92
N LEU A 77 12.96 -11.10 7.74
CA LEU A 77 11.51 -10.99 7.89
C LEU A 77 10.86 -10.46 6.61
N LEU A 78 11.44 -9.41 6.03
CA LEU A 78 10.98 -8.87 4.75
C LEU A 78 11.01 -9.95 3.66
N PHE A 79 12.08 -10.73 3.59
CA PHE A 79 12.22 -11.81 2.61
C PHE A 79 11.12 -12.87 2.77
N ILE A 80 10.89 -13.36 3.99
CA ILE A 80 9.88 -14.39 4.26
C ILE A 80 8.48 -13.90 3.92
N THR A 81 8.12 -12.70 4.34
CA THR A 81 6.80 -12.12 4.09
C THR A 81 6.58 -11.82 2.61
N THR A 82 7.60 -11.29 1.91
CA THR A 82 7.56 -11.05 0.47
C THR A 82 7.47 -12.36 -0.32
N LEU A 83 8.24 -13.37 0.06
CA LEU A 83 8.19 -14.68 -0.58
C LEU A 83 6.81 -15.34 -0.41
N ALA A 84 6.23 -15.26 0.78
CA ALA A 84 4.88 -15.76 1.03
C ALA A 84 3.85 -15.04 0.12
N CYS A 85 3.95 -13.70 -0.01
CA CYS A 85 3.11 -12.95 -0.92
C CYS A 85 3.29 -13.38 -2.38
N ILE A 86 4.53 -13.44 -2.88
CA ILE A 86 4.85 -13.79 -4.27
C ILE A 86 4.36 -15.19 -4.62
N VAL A 87 4.70 -16.19 -3.79
CA VAL A 87 4.34 -17.60 -4.06
C VAL A 87 2.82 -17.76 -4.04
N SER A 88 2.13 -17.19 -3.06
CA SER A 88 0.68 -17.28 -2.99
C SER A 88 0.02 -16.58 -4.18
N THR A 89 0.50 -15.41 -4.60
CA THR A 89 0.01 -14.69 -5.77
C THR A 89 0.22 -15.48 -7.06
N PHE A 90 1.38 -16.10 -7.23
CA PHE A 90 1.71 -16.92 -8.41
C PHE A 90 0.77 -18.14 -8.55
N LEU A 91 0.30 -18.69 -7.44
CA LEU A 91 -0.58 -19.85 -7.39
C LEU A 91 -2.08 -19.51 -7.44
N LEU A 92 -2.47 -18.22 -7.42
CA LEU A 92 -3.87 -17.80 -7.52
C LEU A 92 -4.50 -18.35 -8.81
N GLY A 93 -5.71 -18.84 -8.68
CA GLY A 93 -6.49 -19.39 -9.80
C GLY A 93 -5.98 -20.74 -10.36
N THR A 94 -4.87 -21.27 -9.84
CA THR A 94 -4.33 -22.56 -10.31
C THR A 94 -5.12 -23.75 -9.77
N PHE A 95 -5.71 -23.59 -8.58
CA PHE A 95 -6.50 -24.61 -7.89
C PHE A 95 -7.98 -24.21 -7.86
N ASN A 96 -8.77 -24.90 -7.03
CA ASN A 96 -10.15 -24.52 -6.82
C ASN A 96 -10.27 -23.12 -6.16
N VAL A 97 -11.45 -22.53 -6.25
CA VAL A 97 -11.71 -21.15 -5.80
C VAL A 97 -11.46 -20.98 -4.31
N SER A 98 -11.87 -21.95 -3.48
CA SER A 98 -11.64 -21.90 -2.03
C SER A 98 -10.15 -21.86 -1.67
N THR A 99 -9.32 -22.65 -2.37
CA THR A 99 -7.86 -22.60 -2.21
C THR A 99 -7.30 -21.26 -2.65
N SER A 100 -7.81 -20.69 -3.73
CA SER A 100 -7.39 -19.37 -4.21
C SER A 100 -7.74 -18.27 -3.20
N VAL A 101 -8.87 -18.35 -2.50
CA VAL A 101 -9.21 -17.42 -1.41
C VAL A 101 -8.24 -17.54 -0.24
N ILE A 102 -7.86 -18.76 0.14
CA ILE A 102 -6.84 -18.99 1.18
C ILE A 102 -5.48 -18.40 0.74
N LEU A 103 -5.06 -18.67 -0.50
CA LEU A 103 -3.83 -18.09 -1.06
C LEU A 103 -3.87 -16.56 -1.10
N PHE A 104 -5.02 -15.99 -1.43
CA PHE A 104 -5.22 -14.53 -1.38
C PHE A 104 -5.07 -13.97 0.03
N ILE A 105 -5.65 -14.63 1.05
CA ILE A 105 -5.45 -14.25 2.45
C ILE A 105 -3.96 -14.29 2.81
N ILE A 106 -3.25 -15.37 2.45
CA ILE A 106 -1.82 -15.51 2.72
C ILE A 106 -1.02 -14.39 2.01
N SER A 107 -1.36 -14.08 0.76
CA SER A 107 -0.70 -13.01 0.01
C SER A 107 -0.91 -11.65 0.66
N LEU A 108 -2.15 -11.33 1.09
CA LEU A 108 -2.46 -10.08 1.79
C LEU A 108 -1.74 -9.97 3.13
N VAL A 109 -1.70 -11.04 3.91
CA VAL A 109 -0.97 -11.07 5.18
C VAL A 109 0.52 -10.86 4.93
N GLY A 110 1.10 -11.59 3.97
CA GLY A 110 2.51 -11.43 3.58
C GLY A 110 2.84 -10.01 3.14
N PHE A 111 2.02 -9.43 2.28
CA PHE A 111 2.15 -8.04 1.82
C PHE A 111 2.12 -7.03 2.96
N ASN A 112 1.09 -7.07 3.80
CA ASN A 112 0.93 -6.09 4.88
C ASN A 112 2.01 -6.23 5.96
N LEU A 113 2.40 -7.45 6.34
CA LEU A 113 3.50 -7.66 7.28
C LEU A 113 4.85 -7.27 6.68
N GLY A 114 5.04 -7.49 5.38
CA GLY A 114 6.20 -7.03 4.62
C GLY A 114 6.29 -5.50 4.62
N SER A 115 5.18 -4.81 4.42
CA SER A 115 5.11 -3.35 4.44
C SER A 115 5.52 -2.76 5.80
N VAL A 116 5.13 -3.38 6.92
CA VAL A 116 5.58 -2.96 8.28
C VAL A 116 7.11 -2.99 8.39
N VAL A 117 7.75 -4.03 7.83
CA VAL A 117 9.22 -4.17 7.86
C VAL A 117 9.89 -3.23 6.86
N TYR A 118 9.29 -3.07 5.69
CA TYR A 118 9.76 -2.17 4.63
C TYR A 118 9.79 -0.70 5.12
N ASP A 119 8.71 -0.24 5.74
CA ASP A 119 8.63 1.11 6.30
C ASP A 119 9.73 1.36 7.34
N ALA A 120 10.04 0.36 8.16
CA ALA A 120 11.13 0.45 9.13
C ALA A 120 12.53 0.54 8.50
N LEU A 121 12.71 0.15 7.22
CA LEU A 121 13.95 0.32 6.47
C LEU A 121 14.20 1.75 5.99
N LEU A 122 13.19 2.62 5.98
CA LEU A 122 13.34 4.04 5.61
C LEU A 122 14.48 4.72 6.40
N ILE A 123 14.64 4.37 7.69
CA ILE A 123 15.73 4.89 8.54
C ILE A 123 17.12 4.48 8.01
N SER A 124 17.23 3.33 7.35
CA SER A 124 18.49 2.83 6.80
C SER A 124 18.89 3.54 5.50
N VAL A 125 17.92 4.04 4.74
CA VAL A 125 18.12 4.70 3.44
C VAL A 125 17.94 6.22 3.48
N SER A 126 17.68 6.80 4.66
CA SER A 126 17.45 8.23 4.84
C SER A 126 18.20 8.80 6.05
N ASN A 127 18.29 10.12 6.10
CA ASN A 127 18.73 10.91 7.24
C ASN A 127 17.56 11.77 7.76
N GLU A 128 17.67 12.34 8.94
CA GLU A 128 16.61 13.19 9.52
C GLU A 128 16.23 14.37 8.63
N SER A 129 17.21 14.95 7.92
CA SER A 129 17.01 16.12 7.06
C SER A 129 16.37 15.82 5.70
N ASN A 130 16.31 14.56 5.26
CA ASN A 130 15.79 14.18 3.93
C ASN A 130 14.77 13.04 3.96
N ARG A 131 14.33 12.62 5.15
CA ARG A 131 13.44 11.48 5.32
C ARG A 131 12.09 11.68 4.62
N GLY A 132 11.51 12.88 4.72
CA GLY A 132 10.26 13.21 4.05
C GLY A 132 10.41 13.17 2.52
N LYS A 133 11.47 13.75 1.98
CA LYS A 133 11.78 13.68 0.55
C LYS A 133 11.94 12.23 0.06
N ILE A 134 12.67 11.40 0.79
CA ILE A 134 12.89 10.00 0.40
C ILE A 134 11.60 9.20 0.49
N SER A 135 10.81 9.39 1.54
CA SER A 135 9.48 8.79 1.68
C SER A 135 8.55 9.20 0.52
N GLY A 136 8.51 10.49 0.19
CA GLY A 136 7.72 10.98 -0.94
C GLY A 136 8.19 10.42 -2.30
N MET A 137 9.51 10.24 -2.48
CA MET A 137 10.04 9.54 -3.66
C MET A 137 9.58 8.08 -3.70
N GLY A 138 9.54 7.38 -2.56
CA GLY A 138 8.99 6.03 -2.45
C GLY A 138 7.56 5.97 -2.98
N VAL A 139 6.69 6.82 -2.45
CA VAL A 139 5.30 6.92 -2.88
C VAL A 139 5.19 7.19 -4.39
N ALA A 140 5.98 8.14 -4.92
CA ALA A 140 5.99 8.44 -6.36
C ALA A 140 6.41 7.23 -7.20
N PHE A 141 7.46 6.50 -6.80
CA PHE A 141 7.88 5.25 -7.45
C PHE A 141 6.83 4.15 -7.32
N GLY A 142 6.15 4.09 -6.18
CA GLY A 142 5.03 3.19 -5.97
C GLY A 142 3.92 3.42 -7.01
N TYR A 143 3.48 4.66 -7.21
CA TYR A 143 2.46 4.95 -8.23
C TYR A 143 2.92 4.62 -9.66
N VAL A 144 4.20 4.78 -9.98
CA VAL A 144 4.74 4.25 -11.25
C VAL A 144 4.57 2.74 -11.33
N GLY A 145 4.76 2.03 -10.20
CA GLY A 145 4.48 0.60 -10.10
C GLY A 145 3.02 0.25 -10.41
N SER A 146 2.06 1.04 -9.89
CA SER A 146 0.64 0.85 -10.22
C SER A 146 0.39 0.96 -11.72
N LEU A 147 0.97 1.97 -12.40
CA LEU A 147 0.83 2.14 -13.84
C LEU A 147 1.44 0.98 -14.62
N ILE A 148 2.63 0.52 -14.23
CA ILE A 148 3.28 -0.65 -14.86
C ILE A 148 2.42 -1.89 -14.66
N GLY A 149 1.98 -2.17 -13.45
CA GLY A 149 1.14 -3.32 -13.13
C GLY A 149 -0.17 -3.31 -13.89
N PHE A 150 -0.86 -2.17 -13.90
CA PHE A 150 -2.09 -1.97 -14.66
C PHE A 150 -1.88 -2.16 -16.16
N GLY A 151 -0.85 -1.53 -16.72
CA GLY A 151 -0.55 -1.64 -18.14
C GLY A 151 -0.25 -3.07 -18.58
N VAL A 152 0.54 -3.81 -17.79
CA VAL A 152 0.84 -5.23 -18.07
C VAL A 152 -0.43 -6.08 -17.96
N ALA A 153 -1.24 -5.89 -16.91
CA ALA A 153 -2.46 -6.66 -16.71
C ALA A 153 -3.48 -6.40 -17.81
N THR A 154 -3.73 -5.13 -18.16
CA THR A 154 -4.63 -4.74 -19.25
C THR A 154 -4.14 -5.25 -20.61
N PHE A 155 -2.83 -5.17 -20.90
CA PHE A 155 -2.24 -5.71 -22.11
C PHE A 155 -2.50 -7.23 -22.22
N LEU A 156 -2.22 -8.00 -21.16
CA LEU A 156 -2.44 -9.44 -21.14
C LEU A 156 -3.93 -9.78 -21.35
N GLN A 157 -4.82 -9.04 -20.69
CA GLN A 157 -6.27 -9.22 -20.86
C GLN A 157 -6.72 -8.95 -22.30
N ASN A 158 -6.23 -7.88 -22.94
CA ASN A 158 -6.59 -7.53 -24.32
C ASN A 158 -6.06 -8.54 -25.35
N VAL A 159 -4.97 -9.22 -25.06
CA VAL A 159 -4.42 -10.30 -25.91
C VAL A 159 -5.15 -11.64 -25.68
N GLY A 160 -6.03 -11.71 -24.67
CA GLY A 160 -6.85 -12.91 -24.40
C GLY A 160 -6.25 -13.87 -23.39
N TYR A 161 -5.26 -13.42 -22.59
CA TYR A 161 -4.75 -14.22 -21.48
C TYR A 161 -5.76 -14.28 -20.33
N SER A 162 -5.75 -15.38 -19.59
CA SER A 162 -6.63 -15.58 -18.45
C SER A 162 -6.15 -14.81 -17.21
N TYR A 163 -7.01 -14.70 -16.19
CA TYR A 163 -6.64 -14.09 -14.92
C TYR A 163 -5.45 -14.78 -14.24
N VAL A 164 -5.26 -16.08 -14.46
CA VAL A 164 -4.13 -16.84 -13.89
C VAL A 164 -2.79 -16.32 -14.41
N GLU A 165 -2.69 -16.05 -15.72
CA GLU A 165 -1.49 -15.46 -16.31
C GLU A 165 -1.25 -14.03 -15.80
N ILE A 166 -2.31 -13.26 -15.58
CA ILE A 166 -2.20 -11.91 -14.99
C ILE A 166 -1.64 -12.02 -13.57
N PHE A 167 -2.17 -12.92 -12.72
CA PHE A 167 -1.67 -13.11 -11.35
C PHE A 167 -0.20 -13.55 -11.34
N ARG A 168 0.18 -14.47 -12.23
CA ARG A 168 1.57 -14.91 -12.38
C ARG A 168 2.49 -13.77 -12.82
N SER A 169 2.06 -12.95 -13.78
CA SER A 169 2.84 -11.81 -14.25
C SER A 169 3.11 -10.80 -13.14
N VAL A 170 2.10 -10.50 -12.31
CA VAL A 170 2.23 -9.64 -11.13
C VAL A 170 3.22 -10.23 -10.12
N ALA A 171 3.12 -11.53 -9.83
CA ALA A 171 4.05 -12.20 -8.93
C ALA A 171 5.50 -12.16 -9.44
N ILE A 172 5.71 -12.32 -10.75
CA ILE A 172 7.03 -12.23 -11.40
C ILE A 172 7.56 -10.79 -11.33
N LEU A 173 6.73 -9.79 -11.62
CA LEU A 173 7.12 -8.37 -11.49
C LEU A 173 7.49 -8.03 -10.05
N PHE A 174 6.68 -8.48 -9.09
CA PHE A 174 6.97 -8.28 -7.68
C PHE A 174 8.33 -8.91 -7.31
N MET A 175 8.59 -10.13 -7.76
CA MET A 175 9.86 -10.81 -7.52
C MET A 175 11.03 -10.01 -8.12
N ILE A 176 10.96 -9.63 -9.39
CA ILE A 176 12.04 -8.93 -10.10
C ILE A 176 12.38 -7.60 -9.41
N PHE A 177 11.38 -6.80 -9.09
CA PHE A 177 11.60 -5.48 -8.49
C PHE A 177 11.94 -5.54 -6.99
N SER A 178 11.60 -6.63 -6.29
CA SER A 178 11.96 -6.79 -4.88
C SER A 178 13.37 -7.34 -4.64
N ILE A 179 13.95 -8.11 -5.56
CA ILE A 179 15.28 -8.72 -5.43
C ILE A 179 16.38 -7.71 -5.06
N PRO A 180 16.47 -6.51 -5.70
CA PRO A 180 17.51 -5.55 -5.37
C PRO A 180 17.50 -5.11 -3.91
N ALA A 181 16.33 -5.06 -3.26
CA ALA A 181 16.22 -4.68 -1.86
C ALA A 181 16.93 -5.67 -0.94
N PHE A 182 16.86 -6.96 -1.23
CA PHE A 182 17.52 -8.01 -0.45
C PHE A 182 19.03 -8.01 -0.64
N ILE A 183 19.53 -7.58 -1.80
CA ILE A 183 20.96 -7.56 -2.13
C ILE A 183 21.62 -6.27 -1.63
N PHE A 184 21.07 -5.11 -1.97
CA PHE A 184 21.77 -3.83 -1.88
C PHE A 184 21.37 -2.95 -0.68
N ILE A 185 20.27 -3.22 0.04
CA ILE A 185 19.96 -2.44 1.22
C ILE A 185 20.92 -2.83 2.36
N ASP A 186 21.70 -1.88 2.84
CA ASP A 186 22.53 -2.03 4.01
C ASP A 186 21.71 -1.70 5.26
N GLU A 187 21.49 -2.68 6.12
CA GLU A 187 20.81 -2.47 7.40
C GLU A 187 21.76 -1.79 8.39
N LYS A 188 21.29 -0.72 9.02
CA LYS A 188 21.95 -0.19 10.21
C LYS A 188 21.74 -1.20 11.35
N LYS A 189 22.81 -1.89 11.76
CA LYS A 189 22.76 -2.83 12.89
C LYS A 189 22.25 -2.09 14.13
N VAL A 190 21.15 -2.55 14.68
CA VAL A 190 20.65 -2.11 15.98
C VAL A 190 21.34 -2.97 17.05
N SER A 191 21.71 -2.37 18.17
CA SER A 191 22.42 -2.99 19.31
C SER A 191 21.96 -4.41 19.62
N GLU A 192 22.92 -5.32 19.83
CA GLU A 192 22.76 -6.77 20.01
C GLU A 192 21.92 -7.21 21.23
N ASN A 193 21.44 -6.30 22.07
CA ASN A 193 20.90 -6.59 23.42
C ASN A 193 19.36 -6.57 23.51
N LYS A 194 18.60 -6.74 22.41
CA LYS A 194 17.14 -6.87 22.53
C LYS A 194 16.73 -8.34 22.62
N SER A 195 16.08 -8.71 23.72
CA SER A 195 15.53 -10.05 23.97
C SER A 195 14.55 -10.49 22.86
N LYS A 196 14.52 -11.79 22.58
CA LYS A 196 13.55 -12.39 21.63
C LYS A 196 12.12 -12.20 22.16
N ILE A 197 11.34 -11.40 21.48
CA ILE A 197 9.94 -11.15 21.85
C ILE A 197 9.08 -12.32 21.36
N LYS A 198 8.27 -12.87 22.27
CA LYS A 198 7.32 -13.95 21.95
C LYS A 198 6.04 -13.37 21.32
N LEU A 199 5.40 -14.15 20.43
CA LEU A 199 4.13 -13.77 19.82
C LEU A 199 3.04 -13.45 20.86
N SER A 200 3.00 -14.20 21.95
CA SER A 200 2.07 -13.98 23.06
C SER A 200 2.24 -12.62 23.76
N GLU A 201 3.38 -11.97 23.58
CA GLU A 201 3.67 -10.65 24.14
C GLU A 201 3.21 -9.49 23.23
N SER A 202 2.77 -9.78 22.00
CA SER A 202 2.42 -8.77 21.00
C SER A 202 1.34 -7.81 21.49
N ILE A 203 0.28 -8.32 22.09
CA ILE A 203 -0.81 -7.50 22.65
C ILE A 203 -0.29 -6.62 23.79
N THR A 204 0.57 -7.17 24.64
CA THR A 204 1.20 -6.42 25.72
C THR A 204 2.09 -5.30 25.19
N ILE A 205 2.80 -5.53 24.09
CA ILE A 205 3.61 -4.51 23.40
C ILE A 205 2.72 -3.37 22.90
N VAL A 206 1.60 -3.69 22.24
CA VAL A 206 0.63 -2.67 21.77
C VAL A 206 0.13 -1.82 22.93
N ILE A 207 -0.32 -2.48 24.02
CA ILE A 207 -0.83 -1.77 25.20
C ILE A 207 0.24 -0.89 25.84
N LYS A 208 1.48 -1.40 25.97
CA LYS A 208 2.62 -0.63 26.50
C LYS A 208 2.94 0.55 25.59
N SER A 209 2.98 0.35 24.27
CA SER A 209 3.24 1.41 23.29
C SER A 209 2.14 2.48 23.32
N TRP A 210 0.87 2.06 23.41
CA TRP A 210 -0.26 2.98 23.59
C TRP A 210 -0.18 3.79 24.89
N LYS A 211 0.15 3.15 26.00
CA LYS A 211 0.38 3.87 27.28
C LYS A 211 1.58 4.82 27.19
N HIS A 212 2.63 4.41 26.46
CA HIS A 212 3.82 5.24 26.27
C HIS A 212 3.55 6.45 25.37
N SER A 213 2.69 6.31 24.34
CA SER A 213 2.33 7.42 23.45
C SER A 213 1.66 8.58 24.19
N ARG A 214 0.98 8.30 25.30
CA ARG A 214 0.36 9.32 26.17
C ARG A 214 1.37 10.25 26.86
N LYS A 215 2.65 9.87 26.92
CA LYS A 215 3.72 10.71 27.47
C LYS A 215 4.15 11.83 26.52
N TYR A 216 3.79 11.72 25.23
CA TYR A 216 4.11 12.69 24.21
C TYR A 216 2.85 13.50 23.90
N ASP A 217 2.93 14.82 24.10
CA ASP A 217 1.78 15.71 23.86
C ASP A 217 1.34 15.63 22.40
N GLY A 218 0.02 15.45 22.19
CA GLY A 218 -0.59 15.35 20.87
C GLY A 218 -0.43 14.02 20.14
N LEU A 219 0.53 13.14 20.52
CA LEU A 219 0.79 11.89 19.78
C LEU A 219 -0.41 10.94 19.79
N THR A 220 -1.06 10.75 20.93
CA THR A 220 -2.25 9.89 21.02
C THR A 220 -3.40 10.41 20.15
N ARG A 221 -3.64 11.74 20.16
CA ARG A 221 -4.66 12.38 19.31
C ARG A 221 -4.34 12.23 17.82
N PHE A 222 -3.06 12.38 17.46
CA PHE A 222 -2.61 12.15 16.10
C PHE A 222 -2.83 10.70 15.65
N LEU A 223 -2.49 9.71 16.49
CA LEU A 223 -2.69 8.29 16.16
C LEU A 223 -4.17 7.94 15.96
N ILE A 224 -5.05 8.47 16.82
CA ILE A 224 -6.50 8.30 16.66
C ILE A 224 -6.99 8.96 15.37
N GLY A 225 -6.60 10.22 15.12
CA GLY A 225 -6.97 10.92 13.89
C GLY A 225 -6.47 10.19 12.65
N ARG A 226 -5.20 9.71 12.67
CA ARG A 226 -4.62 8.93 11.58
C ARG A 226 -5.41 7.64 11.30
N PHE A 227 -5.84 6.94 12.33
CA PHE A 227 -6.65 5.74 12.17
C PHE A 227 -7.90 6.03 11.33
N PHE A 228 -8.66 7.07 11.70
CA PHE A 228 -9.90 7.40 11.00
C PHE A 228 -9.66 7.89 9.56
N TYR A 229 -8.75 8.84 9.33
CA TYR A 229 -8.59 9.37 7.98
C TYR A 229 -7.89 8.38 7.04
N ALA A 230 -6.93 7.60 7.54
CA ALA A 230 -6.25 6.62 6.72
C ALA A 230 -7.20 5.49 6.31
N ASP A 231 -8.05 5.03 7.24
CA ASP A 231 -9.05 4.02 6.96
C ASP A 231 -10.09 4.52 5.94
N ALA A 232 -10.59 5.74 6.12
CA ALA A 232 -11.53 6.36 5.18
C ALA A 232 -10.95 6.47 3.76
N ILE A 233 -9.70 6.95 3.62
CA ILE A 233 -9.04 7.09 2.31
C ILE A 233 -8.79 5.70 1.70
N ASN A 234 -8.27 4.75 2.47
CA ASN A 234 -8.00 3.40 1.97
C ASN A 234 -9.28 2.68 1.53
N THR A 235 -10.38 2.84 2.26
CA THR A 235 -11.68 2.27 1.91
C THR A 235 -12.21 2.88 0.62
N LEU A 236 -12.06 4.20 0.45
CA LEU A 236 -12.49 4.88 -0.76
C LEU A 236 -11.68 4.41 -1.98
N ILE A 237 -10.35 4.45 -1.89
CA ILE A 237 -9.45 4.03 -2.98
C ILE A 237 -9.56 2.52 -3.25
N GLY A 238 -9.82 1.72 -2.22
CA GLY A 238 -9.89 0.26 -2.28
C GLY A 238 -11.11 -0.33 -3.02
N GLY A 239 -11.85 0.50 -3.79
CA GLY A 239 -12.93 0.03 -4.65
C GLY A 239 -14.19 0.90 -4.63
N LEU A 240 -14.52 1.58 -3.53
CA LEU A 240 -15.71 2.42 -3.46
C LEU A 240 -15.67 3.60 -4.44
N LEU A 241 -14.48 4.14 -4.71
CA LEU A 241 -14.33 5.23 -5.68
C LEU A 241 -14.73 4.80 -7.09
N ALA A 242 -14.31 3.62 -7.51
CA ALA A 242 -14.67 3.09 -8.83
C ALA A 242 -16.18 2.83 -8.95
N VAL A 243 -16.79 2.25 -7.92
CA VAL A 243 -18.24 2.04 -7.85
C VAL A 243 -18.97 3.38 -7.90
N TYR A 244 -18.57 4.36 -7.10
CA TYR A 244 -19.15 5.69 -7.10
C TYR A 244 -19.10 6.36 -8.48
N LEU A 245 -17.97 6.27 -9.18
CA LEU A 245 -17.81 6.87 -10.51
C LEU A 245 -18.75 6.24 -11.54
N VAL A 246 -19.01 4.95 -11.47
CA VAL A 246 -19.87 4.24 -12.42
C VAL A 246 -21.35 4.34 -12.03
N GLU A 247 -21.69 3.96 -10.79
CA GLU A 247 -23.08 3.81 -10.34
C GLU A 247 -23.75 5.15 -10.00
N GLU A 248 -23.01 6.05 -9.32
CA GLU A 248 -23.58 7.33 -8.85
C GLU A 248 -23.28 8.49 -9.81
N ALA A 249 -22.06 8.57 -10.33
CA ALA A 249 -21.68 9.63 -11.27
C ALA A 249 -22.05 9.31 -12.74
N GLY A 250 -22.51 8.08 -13.02
CA GLY A 250 -22.99 7.68 -14.34
C GLY A 250 -21.92 7.66 -15.44
N LEU A 251 -20.66 7.50 -15.06
CA LEU A 251 -19.54 7.44 -16.00
C LEU A 251 -19.43 6.06 -16.64
N THR A 252 -18.90 6.04 -17.86
CA THR A 252 -18.52 4.76 -18.47
C THR A 252 -17.33 4.14 -17.72
N PRO A 253 -17.15 2.82 -17.77
CA PRO A 253 -15.97 2.18 -17.19
C PRO A 253 -14.66 2.76 -17.74
N GLU A 254 -14.61 3.13 -19.02
CA GLU A 254 -13.46 3.73 -19.67
C GLU A 254 -13.14 5.12 -19.11
N ASP A 255 -14.16 5.98 -18.94
CA ASP A 255 -13.99 7.32 -18.35
C ASP A 255 -13.52 7.23 -16.89
N SER A 256 -14.08 6.29 -16.13
CA SER A 256 -13.68 6.01 -14.76
C SER A 256 -12.21 5.60 -14.67
N GLN A 257 -11.77 4.70 -15.56
CA GLN A 257 -10.36 4.31 -15.65
C GLN A 257 -9.46 5.49 -16.02
N GLY A 258 -9.91 6.36 -16.93
CA GLY A 258 -9.21 7.58 -17.32
C GLY A 258 -8.99 8.53 -16.14
N ILE A 259 -10.03 8.76 -15.31
CA ILE A 259 -9.94 9.61 -14.11
C ILE A 259 -8.98 9.00 -13.08
N LEU A 260 -9.06 7.70 -12.84
CA LEU A 260 -8.15 7.01 -11.93
C LEU A 260 -6.70 7.08 -12.42
N ALA A 261 -6.47 6.93 -13.73
CA ALA A 261 -5.13 7.09 -14.30
C ALA A 261 -4.58 8.51 -14.12
N ILE A 262 -5.41 9.55 -14.33
CA ILE A 262 -5.04 10.95 -14.06
C ILE A 262 -4.68 11.12 -12.58
N ALA A 263 -5.51 10.62 -11.66
CA ALA A 263 -5.26 10.69 -10.22
C ALA A 263 -3.91 10.04 -9.86
N ILE A 264 -3.58 8.88 -10.43
CA ILE A 264 -2.28 8.21 -10.22
C ILE A 264 -1.13 9.08 -10.71
N VAL A 265 -1.23 9.67 -11.91
CA VAL A 265 -0.18 10.55 -12.45
C VAL A 265 0.05 11.76 -11.57
N VAL A 266 -1.04 12.39 -11.09
CA VAL A 266 -0.95 13.52 -10.16
C VAL A 266 -0.35 13.08 -8.83
N SER A 267 -0.70 11.89 -8.32
CA SER A 267 -0.13 11.32 -7.09
C SER A 267 1.39 11.14 -7.18
N ILE A 268 1.94 10.81 -8.35
CA ILE A 268 3.39 10.73 -8.56
C ILE A 268 4.04 12.09 -8.28
N ILE A 269 3.46 13.15 -8.84
CA ILE A 269 3.96 14.53 -8.66
C ILE A 269 3.72 14.97 -7.20
N GLY A 270 2.53 14.71 -6.67
CA GLY A 270 2.11 15.03 -5.31
C GLY A 270 3.03 14.40 -4.26
N GLY A 271 3.33 13.11 -4.39
CA GLY A 271 4.23 12.39 -3.49
C GLY A 271 5.60 13.04 -3.39
N TYR A 272 6.18 13.44 -4.52
CA TYR A 272 7.46 14.15 -4.53
C TYR A 272 7.37 15.55 -3.93
N VAL A 273 6.36 16.33 -4.31
CA VAL A 273 6.16 17.72 -3.85
C VAL A 273 5.87 17.77 -2.35
N PHE A 274 4.90 16.98 -1.87
CA PHE A 274 4.53 16.92 -0.46
C PHE A 274 5.64 16.31 0.41
N GLY A 275 6.38 15.31 -0.10
CA GLY A 275 7.55 14.77 0.58
C GLY A 275 8.61 15.84 0.84
N ARG A 276 8.93 16.64 -0.18
CA ARG A 276 9.89 17.74 -0.06
C ARG A 276 9.37 18.91 0.80
N ALA A 277 8.09 19.22 0.67
CA ALA A 277 7.44 20.22 1.51
C ALA A 277 7.42 19.81 2.99
N GLY A 278 7.25 18.51 3.27
CA GLY A 278 7.31 17.95 4.62
C GLY A 278 8.64 18.16 5.32
N ASP A 279 9.76 18.04 4.60
CA ASP A 279 11.09 18.34 5.13
C ASP A 279 11.30 19.84 5.40
N LYS A 280 10.66 20.72 4.61
CA LYS A 280 10.84 22.19 4.72
C LYS A 280 9.87 22.85 5.70
N TYR A 281 8.60 22.48 5.66
CA TYR A 281 7.51 23.14 6.41
C TYR A 281 7.00 22.30 7.58
N GLY A 282 7.49 21.08 7.71
CA GLY A 282 7.11 20.12 8.72
C GLY A 282 5.92 19.21 8.31
N PRO A 283 5.89 17.97 8.80
CA PRO A 283 4.91 16.97 8.39
C PRO A 283 3.47 17.32 8.78
N ARG A 284 3.28 18.07 9.89
CA ARG A 284 1.95 18.46 10.37
C ARG A 284 1.22 19.34 9.35
N LEU A 285 1.91 20.36 8.82
CA LEU A 285 1.30 21.29 7.86
C LEU A 285 0.94 20.58 6.56
N CYS A 286 1.84 19.72 6.07
CA CYS A 286 1.61 18.96 4.84
C CYS A 286 0.46 17.98 4.99
N THR A 287 0.34 17.27 6.13
CA THR A 287 -0.80 16.39 6.40
C THR A 287 -2.12 17.17 6.44
N LEU A 288 -2.16 18.34 7.08
CA LEU A 288 -3.36 19.18 7.10
C LEU A 288 -3.74 19.67 5.70
N ALA A 289 -2.75 20.10 4.91
CA ALA A 289 -2.98 20.54 3.53
C ALA A 289 -3.54 19.38 2.67
N SER A 290 -2.96 18.19 2.77
CA SER A 290 -3.45 16.99 2.08
C SER A 290 -4.90 16.64 2.48
N LEU A 291 -5.23 16.67 3.77
CA LEU A 291 -6.61 16.44 4.24
C LEU A 291 -7.60 17.48 3.72
N ILE A 292 -7.18 18.76 3.65
CA ILE A 292 -8.01 19.83 3.05
C ILE A 292 -8.23 19.57 1.56
N CYS A 293 -7.19 19.16 0.80
CA CYS A 293 -7.34 18.77 -0.60
C CYS A 293 -8.35 17.62 -0.76
N TRP A 294 -8.26 16.58 0.09
CA TRP A 294 -9.22 15.48 0.10
C TRP A 294 -10.65 15.94 0.41
N MET A 295 -10.84 16.81 1.39
CA MET A 295 -12.17 17.38 1.70
C MET A 295 -12.74 18.16 0.51
N ILE A 296 -11.92 18.99 -0.13
CA ILE A 296 -12.33 19.75 -1.33
C ILE A 296 -12.68 18.78 -2.47
N SER A 297 -11.84 17.79 -2.73
CA SER A 297 -12.07 16.79 -3.77
C SER A 297 -13.40 16.06 -3.57
N LEU A 298 -13.66 15.54 -2.37
CA LEU A 298 -14.91 14.84 -2.06
C LEU A 298 -16.14 15.78 -2.17
N SER A 299 -16.03 17.01 -1.70
CA SER A 299 -17.12 17.99 -1.83
C SER A 299 -17.42 18.31 -3.29
N LEU A 300 -16.39 18.48 -4.11
CA LEU A 300 -16.55 18.70 -5.55
C LEU A 300 -17.14 17.46 -6.26
N ALA A 301 -16.77 16.24 -5.83
CA ALA A 301 -17.35 15.01 -6.37
C ALA A 301 -18.87 14.98 -6.15
N ILE A 302 -19.34 15.27 -4.92
CA ILE A 302 -20.78 15.34 -4.60
C ILE A 302 -21.48 16.41 -5.44
N ILE A 303 -20.91 17.60 -5.54
CA ILE A 303 -21.46 18.70 -6.34
C ILE A 303 -21.52 18.31 -7.82
N ALA A 304 -20.47 17.66 -8.33
CA ALA A 304 -20.41 17.23 -9.72
C ALA A 304 -21.52 16.25 -10.07
N THR A 305 -21.80 15.31 -9.19
CA THR A 305 -22.88 14.32 -9.37
C THR A 305 -24.25 14.97 -9.26
N GLU A 306 -24.50 15.81 -8.24
CA GLU A 306 -25.77 16.49 -8.01
C GLU A 306 -26.16 17.42 -9.18
N PHE A 307 -25.18 18.14 -9.75
CA PHE A 307 -25.40 19.07 -10.85
C PHE A 307 -25.06 18.50 -12.23
N ASN A 308 -24.77 17.21 -12.32
CA ASN A 308 -24.43 16.49 -13.56
C ASN A 308 -23.28 17.15 -14.35
N GLN A 309 -22.24 17.62 -13.63
CA GLN A 309 -21.09 18.34 -14.19
C GLN A 309 -19.87 17.43 -14.29
N ILE A 310 -19.79 16.60 -15.34
CA ILE A 310 -18.74 15.58 -15.52
C ILE A 310 -17.33 16.17 -15.44
N TRP A 311 -17.09 17.38 -15.96
CA TRP A 311 -15.77 18.01 -15.92
C TRP A 311 -15.26 18.25 -14.50
N LEU A 312 -16.16 18.50 -13.53
CA LEU A 312 -15.77 18.62 -12.11
C LEU A 312 -15.21 17.32 -11.55
N ILE A 313 -15.67 16.16 -12.03
CA ILE A 313 -15.16 14.85 -11.59
C ILE A 313 -13.70 14.69 -12.02
N TYR A 314 -13.32 15.16 -13.20
CA TYR A 314 -11.90 15.21 -13.59
C TYR A 314 -11.08 16.10 -12.67
N VAL A 315 -11.63 17.25 -12.26
CA VAL A 315 -10.98 18.14 -11.29
C VAL A 315 -10.82 17.46 -9.93
N THR A 316 -11.80 16.67 -9.48
CA THR A 316 -11.68 15.88 -8.23
C THR A 316 -10.56 14.87 -8.32
N GLY A 317 -10.37 14.20 -9.45
CA GLY A 317 -9.26 13.27 -9.70
C GLY A 317 -7.89 13.96 -9.60
N VAL A 318 -7.79 15.22 -10.07
CA VAL A 318 -6.56 16.00 -9.96
C VAL A 318 -6.29 16.47 -8.53
N ILE A 319 -7.32 16.89 -7.79
CA ILE A 319 -7.15 17.39 -6.41
C ILE A 319 -6.95 16.24 -5.41
N GLY A 320 -7.60 15.10 -5.63
CA GLY A 320 -7.52 13.93 -4.77
C GLY A 320 -6.27 13.06 -5.00
N GLY A 321 -5.71 13.09 -6.21
CA GLY A 321 -4.44 12.43 -6.54
C GLY A 321 -3.24 13.22 -6.05
#